data_4dd39516a520b88eb82821793196bc1b
#
_entry.id   4dd39516a520b88eb82821793196bc1b
#
_cell.length_a   1.000
_cell.length_b   1.000
_cell.length_c   1.000
_cell.angle_alpha   90.00
_cell.angle_beta   90.00
_cell.angle_gamma   90.00
#
_symmetry.space_group_name_H-M   'P 1'
#
loop_
_entity.id
_entity.type
_entity.pdbx_description
1 polymer ?
#
loop_
_entity_poly.entity_id
_entity_poly.type
_entity_poly.pdbx_seq_one_letter_code
_entity_poly.pdbx_strand_id
1 'polypeptide(L)'
;LIKNKGDEKNHLLFAYIIMGDKMYAAILNQKLVLAINEAEQVSKGLKKLNQESYLCPSCKHRMILILSEEKKPFFKHFYQVRGTGEKEEHLQAKQLLCTALKANGIRADVEVPLLDQQLRADILVENNLSFEVQCAPLSEAEFAHRHALYKKLQIKDIWIVGKRHYLKNKINHSQKIFLRYSAKWQWYYLEINPFSCVITLKYNILMAALSSELSYDIKTFSLDEKGVASLFTFIPSTRRNKLSYIQDQKVYLQKQITQKSKLGLEIASLLYQLHYSVADIPDELFLKLREPKEKSPILIFLQKN
;
A
#
# COMPACT_ATOMS: atom_id res chain seq x y z
N LEU A 1 -42.36 -0.26 -29.15
CA LEU A 1 -41.44 -0.40 -28.03
C LEU A 1 -40.79 -1.79 -28.08
N ILE A 2 -39.72 -1.92 -28.87
CA ILE A 2 -38.91 -3.15 -28.95
C ILE A 2 -37.73 -2.93 -28.00
N LYS A 3 -37.74 -3.58 -26.82
CA LYS A 3 -36.60 -3.64 -25.90
C LYS A 3 -35.54 -4.59 -26.49
N ASN A 4 -34.36 -4.05 -26.71
CA ASN A 4 -33.17 -4.78 -27.12
C ASN A 4 -32.81 -5.89 -26.10
N LYS A 5 -33.10 -7.14 -26.43
CA LYS A 5 -32.64 -8.34 -25.70
C LYS A 5 -31.17 -8.73 -25.96
N GLY A 6 -30.39 -7.84 -26.55
CA GLY A 6 -28.99 -8.10 -26.89
C GLY A 6 -27.96 -7.83 -25.78
N ASP A 7 -28.27 -6.91 -24.87
CA ASP A 7 -27.27 -6.46 -23.86
C ASP A 7 -27.14 -7.38 -22.65
N GLU A 8 -28.22 -8.05 -22.23
CA GLU A 8 -28.13 -8.95 -21.05
C GLU A 8 -27.31 -10.23 -21.31
N LYS A 9 -27.32 -10.76 -22.54
CA LYS A 9 -26.46 -11.92 -22.88
C LYS A 9 -24.98 -11.60 -22.93
N ASN A 10 -24.62 -10.38 -23.28
CA ASN A 10 -23.22 -9.95 -23.27
C ASN A 10 -22.67 -9.73 -21.85
N HIS A 11 -23.46 -9.22 -20.91
CA HIS A 11 -23.07 -9.06 -19.52
C HIS A 11 -22.87 -10.39 -18.78
N LEU A 12 -23.72 -11.38 -19.02
CA LEU A 12 -23.58 -12.72 -18.44
C LEU A 12 -22.40 -13.50 -19.05
N LEU A 13 -22.09 -13.31 -20.34
CA LEU A 13 -20.91 -13.90 -20.96
C LEU A 13 -19.60 -13.30 -20.41
N PHE A 14 -19.60 -12.00 -20.08
CA PHE A 14 -18.45 -11.32 -19.47
C PHE A 14 -18.21 -11.79 -18.02
N ALA A 15 -19.26 -12.03 -17.22
CA ALA A 15 -19.13 -12.51 -15.83
C ALA A 15 -18.57 -13.94 -15.72
N TYR A 16 -18.75 -14.78 -16.73
CA TYR A 16 -18.19 -16.15 -16.77
C TYR A 16 -16.73 -16.21 -17.23
N ILE A 17 -16.19 -15.11 -17.74
CA ILE A 17 -14.83 -15.05 -18.35
C ILE A 17 -13.76 -14.71 -17.32
N ILE A 18 -14.14 -14.21 -16.12
CA ILE A 18 -13.18 -13.77 -15.09
C ILE A 18 -13.43 -14.53 -13.78
N MET A 19 -12.78 -15.66 -13.60
CA MET A 19 -12.60 -16.28 -12.30
C MET A 19 -11.11 -16.21 -11.93
N GLY A 20 -10.73 -15.14 -11.20
CA GLY A 20 -9.34 -14.90 -10.80
C GLY A 20 -8.44 -14.48 -11.99
N ASP A 21 -7.12 -14.64 -11.87
CA ASP A 21 -6.10 -14.26 -12.87
C ASP A 21 -6.17 -15.02 -14.21
N LYS A 22 -7.21 -15.82 -14.42
CA LYS A 22 -7.37 -16.67 -15.60
C LYS A 22 -8.45 -16.13 -16.49
N MET A 23 -8.08 -15.83 -17.72
CA MET A 23 -9.01 -15.41 -18.77
C MET A 23 -9.17 -16.54 -19.78
N TYR A 24 -10.40 -16.89 -20.10
CA TYR A 24 -10.70 -17.97 -21.04
C TYR A 24 -10.97 -17.48 -22.47
N ALA A 25 -10.91 -16.15 -22.68
CA ALA A 25 -11.03 -15.54 -24.01
C ALA A 25 -9.98 -14.44 -24.20
N ALA A 26 -9.55 -14.25 -25.43
CA ALA A 26 -8.65 -13.19 -25.87
C ALA A 26 -9.09 -12.64 -27.23
N ILE A 27 -8.54 -11.52 -27.65
CA ILE A 27 -8.71 -10.99 -29.02
C ILE A 27 -7.48 -11.40 -29.84
N LEU A 28 -7.75 -12.03 -30.98
CA LEU A 28 -6.77 -12.35 -32.01
C LEU A 28 -7.28 -11.83 -33.35
N ASN A 29 -6.49 -11.00 -34.05
CA ASN A 29 -6.87 -10.41 -35.33
C ASN A 29 -8.29 -9.79 -35.30
N GLN A 30 -8.57 -8.99 -34.27
CA GLN A 30 -9.85 -8.31 -34.01
C GLN A 30 -11.04 -9.26 -33.73
N LYS A 31 -10.84 -10.56 -33.62
CA LYS A 31 -11.86 -11.55 -33.30
C LYS A 31 -11.65 -12.11 -31.90
N LEU A 32 -12.75 -12.36 -31.20
CA LEU A 32 -12.71 -13.03 -29.89
C LEU A 32 -12.43 -14.52 -30.12
N VAL A 33 -11.40 -15.04 -29.43
CA VAL A 33 -11.00 -16.45 -29.46
C VAL A 33 -11.03 -17.04 -28.06
N LEU A 34 -11.36 -18.32 -27.95
CA LEU A 34 -11.41 -19.04 -26.67
C LEU A 34 -10.12 -19.83 -26.46
N ALA A 35 -9.64 -19.84 -25.21
CA ALA A 35 -8.39 -20.54 -24.86
C ALA A 35 -8.43 -22.04 -25.19
N ILE A 36 -9.58 -22.67 -25.04
CA ILE A 36 -9.76 -24.09 -25.35
C ILE A 36 -9.59 -24.38 -26.85
N ASN A 37 -10.14 -23.52 -27.71
CA ASN A 37 -10.03 -23.69 -29.15
C ASN A 37 -8.60 -23.45 -29.64
N GLU A 38 -7.94 -22.43 -29.08
CA GLU A 38 -6.54 -22.15 -29.40
C GLU A 38 -5.59 -23.27 -28.91
N ALA A 39 -5.86 -23.83 -27.72
CA ALA A 39 -5.14 -24.98 -27.20
C ALA A 39 -5.30 -26.23 -28.09
N GLU A 40 -6.50 -26.48 -28.59
CA GLU A 40 -6.77 -27.59 -29.53
C GLU A 40 -5.99 -27.43 -30.84
N GLN A 41 -5.93 -26.20 -31.36
CA GLN A 41 -5.15 -25.90 -32.57
C GLN A 41 -3.65 -26.14 -32.37
N VAL A 42 -3.13 -25.76 -31.17
CA VAL A 42 -1.74 -26.03 -30.80
C VAL A 42 -1.49 -27.54 -30.65
N SER A 43 -2.40 -28.27 -29.97
CA SER A 43 -2.25 -29.72 -29.79
C SER A 43 -2.30 -30.53 -31.08
N LYS A 44 -3.06 -30.04 -32.07
CA LYS A 44 -3.11 -30.63 -33.44
C LYS A 44 -1.95 -30.20 -34.33
N GLY A 45 -1.01 -29.41 -33.83
CA GLY A 45 0.13 -28.90 -34.59
C GLY A 45 -0.21 -27.86 -35.67
N LEU A 46 -1.45 -27.37 -35.69
CA LEU A 46 -1.92 -26.36 -36.64
C LEU A 46 -1.42 -24.95 -36.33
N LYS A 47 -1.04 -24.72 -35.08
CA LYS A 47 -0.45 -23.46 -34.54
C LYS A 47 0.73 -23.78 -33.64
N LYS A 48 1.73 -22.89 -33.57
CA LYS A 48 2.77 -22.94 -32.54
C LYS A 48 2.31 -22.17 -31.32
N LEU A 49 2.62 -22.69 -30.14
CA LEU A 49 2.25 -22.05 -28.86
C LEU A 49 2.83 -20.63 -28.78
N ASN A 50 1.96 -19.67 -28.49
CA ASN A 50 2.29 -18.25 -28.31
C ASN A 50 3.02 -17.57 -29.51
N GLN A 51 2.90 -18.10 -30.70
CA GLN A 51 3.33 -17.43 -31.91
C GLN A 51 2.46 -16.20 -32.21
N GLU A 52 1.18 -16.28 -31.91
CA GLU A 52 0.18 -15.23 -32.15
C GLU A 52 0.17 -14.17 -31.04
N SER A 53 -0.20 -12.95 -31.39
CA SER A 53 -0.34 -11.84 -30.44
C SER A 53 -1.77 -11.75 -29.93
N TYR A 54 -2.07 -12.47 -28.86
CA TYR A 54 -3.35 -12.37 -28.18
C TYR A 54 -3.43 -11.07 -27.37
N LEU A 55 -4.58 -10.41 -27.38
CA LEU A 55 -4.84 -9.19 -26.63
C LEU A 55 -5.98 -9.38 -25.62
N CYS A 56 -5.88 -8.75 -24.48
CA CYS A 56 -6.92 -8.76 -23.48
C CYS A 56 -8.19 -8.02 -24.00
N PRO A 57 -9.38 -8.61 -23.91
CA PRO A 57 -10.63 -7.94 -24.32
C PRO A 57 -10.88 -6.62 -23.60
N SER A 58 -10.50 -6.53 -22.31
CA SER A 58 -10.72 -5.38 -21.45
C SER A 58 -9.64 -4.29 -21.62
N CYS A 59 -8.36 -4.63 -21.41
CA CYS A 59 -7.28 -3.64 -21.35
C CYS A 59 -6.39 -3.60 -22.59
N LYS A 60 -6.63 -4.48 -23.59
CA LYS A 60 -5.88 -4.59 -24.86
C LYS A 60 -4.38 -4.92 -24.67
N HIS A 61 -3.90 -5.23 -23.47
CA HIS A 61 -2.54 -5.70 -23.28
C HIS A 61 -2.34 -7.09 -23.84
N ARG A 62 -1.10 -7.39 -24.22
CA ARG A 62 -0.71 -8.69 -24.76
C ARG A 62 -0.94 -9.81 -23.75
N MET A 63 -1.42 -10.95 -24.24
CA MET A 63 -1.64 -12.17 -23.46
C MET A 63 -0.88 -13.34 -24.08
N ILE A 64 -0.64 -14.36 -23.27
CA ILE A 64 -0.13 -15.67 -23.68
C ILE A 64 -1.12 -16.77 -23.32
N LEU A 65 -1.19 -17.79 -24.16
CA LEU A 65 -1.94 -19.01 -23.89
C LEU A 65 -1.13 -19.91 -22.95
N ILE A 66 -1.72 -20.34 -21.87
CA ILE A 66 -1.14 -21.29 -20.91
C ILE A 66 -1.83 -22.64 -21.08
N LEU A 67 -1.02 -23.65 -21.36
CA LEU A 67 -1.43 -25.06 -21.37
C LEU A 67 -0.99 -25.70 -20.05
N SER A 68 -1.85 -26.47 -19.43
CA SER A 68 -1.57 -27.18 -18.16
C SER A 68 -2.21 -28.55 -18.21
N GLU A 69 -1.54 -29.56 -17.71
CA GLU A 69 -2.06 -30.91 -17.60
C GLU A 69 -3.18 -31.03 -16.55
N GLU A 70 -3.12 -30.20 -15.51
CA GLU A 70 -4.09 -30.22 -14.40
C GLU A 70 -5.25 -29.24 -14.55
N LYS A 71 -5.18 -28.27 -15.45
CA LYS A 71 -6.15 -27.16 -15.53
C LYS A 71 -6.60 -26.93 -16.97
N LYS A 72 -7.84 -26.48 -17.15
CA LYS A 72 -8.32 -26.01 -18.46
C LYS A 72 -7.40 -24.92 -19.01
N PRO A 73 -7.13 -24.90 -20.32
CA PRO A 73 -6.32 -23.87 -20.95
C PRO A 73 -6.89 -22.47 -20.66
N PHE A 74 -6.02 -21.49 -20.45
CA PHE A 74 -6.43 -20.11 -20.18
C PHE A 74 -5.40 -19.12 -20.73
N PHE A 75 -5.81 -17.87 -20.95
CA PHE A 75 -4.92 -16.77 -21.28
C PHE A 75 -4.47 -16.07 -19.99
N LYS A 76 -3.21 -15.66 -19.99
CA LYS A 76 -2.60 -14.83 -18.93
C LYS A 76 -1.96 -13.61 -19.60
N HIS A 77 -2.00 -12.44 -18.96
CA HIS A 77 -1.27 -11.29 -19.45
C HIS A 77 0.23 -11.59 -19.58
N PHE A 78 0.77 -11.25 -20.73
CA PHE A 78 2.21 -11.38 -20.97
C PHE A 78 2.92 -10.14 -20.44
N TYR A 79 3.49 -10.25 -19.27
CA TYR A 79 4.39 -9.24 -18.74
C TYR A 79 5.81 -9.56 -19.20
N GLN A 80 6.32 -8.84 -20.19
CA GLN A 80 7.76 -8.79 -20.39
C GLN A 80 8.35 -8.09 -19.15
N VAL A 81 9.15 -8.83 -18.40
CA VAL A 81 10.03 -8.28 -17.37
C VAL A 81 11.15 -7.50 -18.07
N ARG A 82 10.83 -6.34 -18.57
CA ARG A 82 11.79 -5.29 -18.88
C ARG A 82 11.52 -4.14 -17.93
N GLY A 83 12.22 -4.16 -16.80
CA GLY A 83 12.62 -3.04 -15.96
C GLY A 83 11.62 -1.93 -15.69
N THR A 84 10.36 -2.19 -15.36
CA THR A 84 9.39 -1.33 -14.66
C THR A 84 8.08 -2.09 -14.48
N GLY A 85 8.13 -3.38 -14.18
CA GLY A 85 6.93 -4.20 -13.99
C GLY A 85 6.15 -3.73 -12.78
N GLU A 86 5.14 -2.93 -13.02
CA GLU A 86 4.12 -2.65 -12.04
C GLU A 86 3.49 -3.98 -11.60
N LYS A 87 3.60 -4.30 -10.32
CA LYS A 87 3.02 -5.53 -9.80
C LYS A 87 1.50 -5.44 -9.90
N GLU A 88 0.86 -6.58 -10.15
CA GLU A 88 -0.59 -6.69 -10.24
C GLU A 88 -1.31 -6.02 -9.06
N GLU A 89 -0.78 -6.17 -7.84
CA GLU A 89 -1.27 -5.50 -6.64
C GLU A 89 -1.36 -3.98 -6.81
N HIS A 90 -0.32 -3.34 -7.36
CA HIS A 90 -0.27 -1.90 -7.58
C HIS A 90 -1.30 -1.44 -8.61
N LEU A 91 -1.34 -2.11 -9.76
CA LEU A 91 -2.29 -1.78 -10.83
C LEU A 91 -3.74 -1.91 -10.36
N GLN A 92 -4.09 -3.02 -9.71
CA GLN A 92 -5.44 -3.26 -9.20
C GLN A 92 -5.81 -2.24 -8.12
N ALA A 93 -4.89 -1.93 -7.19
CA ALA A 93 -5.13 -0.94 -6.15
C ALA A 93 -5.45 0.44 -6.72
N LYS A 94 -4.69 0.91 -7.73
CA LYS A 94 -4.97 2.18 -8.42
C LYS A 94 -6.33 2.18 -9.12
N GLN A 95 -6.62 1.13 -9.87
CA GLN A 95 -7.87 1.04 -10.62
C GLN A 95 -9.09 1.03 -9.70
N LEU A 96 -9.08 0.22 -8.64
CA LEU A 96 -10.18 0.13 -7.68
C LEU A 96 -10.38 1.45 -6.94
N LEU A 97 -9.29 2.06 -6.44
CA LEU A 97 -9.39 3.35 -5.75
C LEU A 97 -9.89 4.46 -6.67
N CYS A 98 -9.37 4.55 -7.90
CA CYS A 98 -9.83 5.53 -8.87
C CYS A 98 -11.32 5.33 -9.22
N THR A 99 -11.75 4.08 -9.40
CA THR A 99 -13.16 3.74 -9.66
C THR A 99 -14.05 4.17 -8.49
N ALA A 100 -13.65 3.89 -7.26
CA ALA A 100 -14.40 4.27 -6.07
C ALA A 100 -14.49 5.80 -5.89
N LEU A 101 -13.41 6.54 -6.22
CA LEU A 101 -13.42 8.01 -6.24
C LEU A 101 -14.40 8.55 -7.28
N LYS A 102 -14.35 8.03 -8.51
CA LYS A 102 -15.27 8.44 -9.60
C LYS A 102 -16.73 8.14 -9.28
N ALA A 103 -17.02 7.01 -8.63
CA ALA A 103 -18.37 6.67 -8.19
C ALA A 103 -18.93 7.68 -7.16
N ASN A 104 -18.06 8.32 -6.38
CA ASN A 104 -18.40 9.44 -5.48
C ASN A 104 -18.52 10.81 -6.19
N GLY A 105 -18.48 10.85 -7.53
CA GLY A 105 -18.52 12.10 -8.29
C GLY A 105 -17.21 12.90 -8.25
N ILE A 106 -16.13 12.32 -7.74
CA ILE A 106 -14.82 12.96 -7.60
C ILE A 106 -14.05 12.73 -8.90
N ARG A 107 -13.56 13.80 -9.52
CA ARG A 107 -12.68 13.70 -10.69
C ARG A 107 -11.34 13.09 -10.29
N ALA A 108 -11.00 11.96 -10.87
CA ALA A 108 -9.76 11.24 -10.60
C ALA A 108 -9.23 10.59 -11.88
N ASP A 109 -7.94 10.73 -12.17
CA ASP A 109 -7.29 10.14 -13.33
C ASP A 109 -6.03 9.39 -12.91
N VAL A 110 -5.79 8.22 -13.53
CA VAL A 110 -4.63 7.36 -13.21
C VAL A 110 -3.44 7.71 -14.11
N GLU A 111 -2.22 7.50 -13.60
CA GLU A 111 -0.98 7.61 -14.37
C GLU A 111 -0.79 8.98 -15.04
N VAL A 112 -1.13 10.06 -14.34
CA VAL A 112 -1.08 11.41 -14.89
C VAL A 112 0.35 11.95 -14.90
N PRO A 113 0.93 12.25 -16.09
CA PRO A 113 2.24 12.85 -16.19
C PRO A 113 2.20 14.31 -15.73
N LEU A 114 3.19 14.72 -14.95
CA LEU A 114 3.36 16.06 -14.41
C LEU A 114 4.80 16.54 -14.67
N LEU A 115 5.02 17.86 -14.71
CA LEU A 115 6.34 18.47 -14.90
C LEU A 115 7.12 17.87 -16.09
N ASP A 116 6.52 17.87 -17.26
CA ASP A 116 7.16 17.33 -18.48
C ASP A 116 7.69 15.90 -18.27
N GLN A 117 6.90 15.05 -17.62
CA GLN A 117 7.19 13.64 -17.31
C GLN A 117 8.24 13.40 -16.20
N GLN A 118 8.71 14.45 -15.50
CA GLN A 118 9.60 14.29 -14.34
C GLN A 118 8.91 13.62 -13.16
N LEU A 119 7.58 13.72 -13.09
CA LEU A 119 6.73 13.09 -12.08
C LEU A 119 5.51 12.47 -12.77
N ARG A 120 5.07 11.34 -12.28
CA ARG A 120 3.83 10.71 -12.71
C ARG A 120 3.02 10.35 -11.46
N ALA A 121 1.83 10.96 -11.34
CA ALA A 121 0.91 10.67 -10.26
C ALA A 121 0.20 9.34 -10.49
N ASP A 122 0.19 8.46 -9.51
CA ASP A 122 -0.55 7.20 -9.61
C ASP A 122 -2.05 7.45 -9.77
N ILE A 123 -2.62 8.35 -8.95
CA ILE A 123 -4.00 8.83 -9.09
C ILE A 123 -4.01 10.32 -8.77
N LEU A 124 -4.30 11.16 -9.76
CA LEU A 124 -4.51 12.60 -9.55
C LEU A 124 -6.00 12.89 -9.34
N VAL A 125 -6.32 13.59 -8.27
CA VAL A 125 -7.69 13.93 -7.85
C VAL A 125 -7.85 15.46 -7.86
N GLU A 126 -8.87 15.95 -8.54
CA GLU A 126 -9.24 17.40 -8.60
C GLU A 126 -8.04 18.33 -8.86
N ASN A 127 -6.97 17.85 -9.49
CA ASN A 127 -5.70 18.53 -9.79
C ASN A 127 -4.93 19.08 -8.56
N ASN A 128 -5.33 18.79 -7.34
CA ASN A 128 -4.73 19.30 -6.10
C ASN A 128 -4.36 18.22 -5.07
N LEU A 129 -4.71 16.98 -5.33
CA LEU A 129 -4.41 15.83 -4.48
C LEU A 129 -3.92 14.66 -5.33
N SER A 130 -2.83 14.03 -4.92
CA SER A 130 -2.37 12.75 -5.48
C SER A 130 -2.46 11.65 -4.45
N PHE A 131 -3.02 10.50 -4.83
CA PHE A 131 -2.82 9.25 -4.12
C PHE A 131 -1.68 8.48 -4.78
N GLU A 132 -0.67 8.16 -3.99
CA GLU A 132 0.47 7.35 -4.38
C GLU A 132 0.33 5.95 -3.78
N VAL A 133 0.26 4.94 -4.61
CA VAL A 133 0.12 3.55 -4.18
C VAL A 133 1.49 2.88 -4.18
N GLN A 134 2.04 2.54 -3.02
CA GLN A 134 3.39 1.99 -2.92
C GLN A 134 3.40 0.51 -2.55
N CYS A 135 3.66 -0.36 -3.51
CA CYS A 135 3.76 -1.81 -3.33
C CYS A 135 5.22 -2.31 -3.39
N ALA A 136 6.11 -1.62 -4.10
CA ALA A 136 7.52 -1.94 -4.25
C ALA A 136 8.39 -1.26 -3.17
N PRO A 137 9.66 -1.65 -2.99
CA PRO A 137 10.60 -0.88 -2.18
C PRO A 137 10.74 0.54 -2.71
N LEU A 138 10.82 1.50 -1.80
CA LEU A 138 11.07 2.91 -2.11
C LEU A 138 12.15 3.43 -1.18
N SER A 139 13.16 4.10 -1.71
CA SER A 139 14.18 4.75 -0.92
C SER A 139 13.67 6.06 -0.31
N GLU A 140 14.25 6.46 0.83
CA GLU A 140 13.92 7.74 1.46
C GLU A 140 14.25 8.92 0.54
N ALA A 141 15.34 8.83 -0.21
CA ALA A 141 15.75 9.87 -1.17
C ALA A 141 14.74 10.01 -2.32
N GLU A 142 14.27 8.92 -2.89
CA GLU A 142 13.26 8.93 -3.94
C GLU A 142 11.92 9.43 -3.44
N PHE A 143 11.50 8.97 -2.26
CA PHE A 143 10.31 9.48 -1.59
C PHE A 143 10.39 11.00 -1.39
N ALA A 144 11.50 11.50 -0.82
CA ALA A 144 11.71 12.93 -0.57
C ALA A 144 11.71 13.74 -1.87
N HIS A 145 12.33 13.20 -2.93
CA HIS A 145 12.33 13.83 -4.25
C HIS A 145 10.91 13.95 -4.82
N ARG A 146 10.12 12.87 -4.83
CA ARG A 146 8.73 12.90 -5.33
C ARG A 146 7.86 13.84 -4.50
N HIS A 147 7.98 13.80 -3.18
CA HIS A 147 7.27 14.70 -2.27
C HIS A 147 7.61 16.18 -2.54
N ALA A 148 8.88 16.49 -2.79
CA ALA A 148 9.31 17.87 -3.12
C ALA A 148 8.70 18.35 -4.46
N LEU A 149 8.60 17.48 -5.46
CA LEU A 149 7.95 17.80 -6.75
C LEU A 149 6.46 18.06 -6.57
N TYR A 150 5.74 17.26 -5.80
CA TYR A 150 4.33 17.51 -5.45
C TYR A 150 4.16 18.83 -4.72
N LYS A 151 5.02 19.13 -3.75
CA LYS A 151 5.01 20.40 -3.02
C LYS A 151 5.23 21.60 -3.95
N LYS A 152 6.15 21.50 -4.92
CA LYS A 152 6.38 22.53 -5.95
C LYS A 152 5.14 22.82 -6.78
N LEU A 153 4.34 21.78 -7.07
CA LEU A 153 3.08 21.89 -7.81
C LEU A 153 1.88 22.29 -6.93
N GLN A 154 2.07 22.46 -5.64
CA GLN A 154 1.00 22.67 -4.65
C GLN A 154 -0.03 21.52 -4.62
N ILE A 155 0.38 20.33 -5.03
CA ILE A 155 -0.41 19.12 -4.98
C ILE A 155 -0.10 18.41 -3.64
N LYS A 156 -1.14 18.05 -2.88
CA LYS A 156 -0.99 17.25 -1.67
C LYS A 156 -0.81 15.78 -2.06
N ASP A 157 0.26 15.17 -1.62
CA ASP A 157 0.49 13.73 -1.81
C ASP A 157 0.04 12.91 -0.59
N ILE A 158 -0.76 11.89 -0.81
CA ILE A 158 -1.17 10.89 0.19
C ILE A 158 -0.66 9.54 -0.27
N TRP A 159 0.15 8.90 0.57
CA TRP A 159 0.74 7.59 0.28
C TRP A 159 -0.10 6.49 0.91
N ILE A 160 -0.48 5.51 0.11
CA ILE A 160 -1.22 4.31 0.52
C ILE A 160 -0.34 3.11 0.17
N VAL A 161 -0.07 2.24 1.14
CA VAL A 161 0.90 1.16 0.93
C VAL A 161 0.24 -0.20 0.73
N GLY A 162 0.84 -1.02 -0.12
CA GLY A 162 0.48 -2.41 -0.32
C GLY A 162 1.07 -3.33 0.75
N LYS A 163 0.80 -4.63 0.62
CA LYS A 163 1.08 -5.69 1.60
C LYS A 163 2.51 -5.70 2.12
N ARG A 164 3.49 -5.38 1.25
CA ARG A 164 4.91 -5.35 1.62
C ARG A 164 5.22 -4.41 2.78
N HIS A 165 4.50 -3.31 2.88
CA HIS A 165 4.75 -2.21 3.80
C HIS A 165 3.74 -2.15 4.96
N TYR A 166 2.86 -3.15 5.13
CA TYR A 166 1.88 -3.13 6.22
C TYR A 166 2.56 -2.99 7.58
N LEU A 167 2.06 -2.07 8.39
CA LEU A 167 2.51 -1.90 9.76
C LEU A 167 2.05 -3.10 10.61
N LYS A 168 2.98 -3.58 11.42
CA LYS A 168 2.72 -4.54 12.50
C LYS A 168 2.97 -3.85 13.83
N ASN A 169 3.32 -4.63 14.85
CA ASN A 169 3.59 -4.13 16.19
C ASN A 169 4.85 -3.23 16.27
N LYS A 170 5.72 -3.26 15.27
CA LYS A 170 6.95 -2.45 15.18
C LYS A 170 7.03 -1.77 13.83
N ILE A 171 7.61 -0.58 13.82
CA ILE A 171 7.90 0.15 12.59
C ILE A 171 9.39 0.06 12.26
N ASN A 172 9.69 -0.23 11.00
CA ASN A 172 11.05 -0.20 10.48
C ASN A 172 11.36 1.15 9.80
N HIS A 173 12.62 1.34 9.42
CA HIS A 173 13.09 2.59 8.81
C HIS A 173 12.35 2.92 7.50
N SER A 174 12.20 1.93 6.61
CA SER A 174 11.54 2.12 5.31
C SER A 174 10.02 2.38 5.40
N GLN A 175 9.38 2.01 6.50
CA GLN A 175 7.96 2.30 6.73
C GLN A 175 7.73 3.71 7.29
N LYS A 176 8.72 4.29 8.01
CA LYS A 176 8.60 5.62 8.63
C LYS A 176 8.32 6.72 7.62
N ILE A 177 8.80 6.58 6.38
CA ILE A 177 8.60 7.58 5.32
C ILE A 177 7.12 7.75 4.94
N PHE A 178 6.28 6.73 5.16
CA PHE A 178 4.85 6.76 4.84
C PHE A 178 3.98 7.23 6.01
N LEU A 179 4.54 7.44 7.20
CA LEU A 179 3.81 8.04 8.31
C LEU A 179 3.44 9.50 8.00
N ARG A 180 2.19 9.85 8.21
CA ARG A 180 1.64 11.19 8.01
C ARG A 180 0.93 11.68 9.25
N TYR A 181 0.81 13.00 9.34
CA TYR A 181 0.06 13.67 10.41
C TYR A 181 -1.12 14.44 9.85
N SER A 182 -2.24 14.35 10.52
CA SER A 182 -3.39 15.23 10.31
C SER A 182 -4.04 15.55 11.65
N ALA A 183 -4.64 16.73 11.78
CA ALA A 183 -5.38 17.09 13.00
C ALA A 183 -6.51 16.09 13.31
N LYS A 184 -7.09 15.48 12.26
CA LYS A 184 -8.21 14.55 12.33
C LYS A 184 -7.83 13.15 12.83
N TRP A 185 -6.70 12.60 12.35
CA TRP A 185 -6.27 11.24 12.63
C TRP A 185 -4.99 11.16 13.46
N GLN A 186 -4.41 12.28 13.82
CA GLN A 186 -3.10 12.41 14.43
C GLN A 186 -2.03 11.75 13.52
N TRP A 187 -1.06 11.04 14.03
CA TRP A 187 -0.17 10.23 13.21
C TRP A 187 -0.94 9.05 12.64
N TYR A 188 -0.89 8.90 11.32
CA TYR A 188 -1.64 7.87 10.63
C TYR A 188 -0.85 7.18 9.52
N TYR A 189 -1.37 6.05 9.10
CA TYR A 189 -0.82 5.21 8.06
C TYR A 189 -1.96 4.57 7.28
N LEU A 190 -1.88 4.57 5.95
CA LEU A 190 -2.89 4.00 5.07
C LEU A 190 -2.36 2.75 4.38
N GLU A 191 -3.12 1.67 4.43
CA GLU A 191 -2.84 0.40 3.78
C GLU A 191 -3.97 0.06 2.81
N ILE A 192 -3.63 -0.54 1.67
CA ILE A 192 -4.61 -0.98 0.67
C ILE A 192 -4.40 -2.44 0.33
N ASN A 193 -5.48 -3.20 0.31
CA ASN A 193 -5.50 -4.58 -0.16
C ASN A 193 -6.52 -4.70 -1.29
N PRO A 194 -6.09 -4.67 -2.56
CA PRO A 194 -7.00 -4.77 -3.70
C PRO A 194 -7.66 -6.14 -3.81
N PHE A 195 -7.02 -7.22 -3.32
CA PHE A 195 -7.56 -8.58 -3.41
C PHE A 195 -8.72 -8.83 -2.45
N SER A 196 -8.72 -8.19 -1.29
CA SER A 196 -9.84 -8.19 -0.35
C SER A 196 -10.72 -6.95 -0.46
N CYS A 197 -10.43 -6.05 -1.41
CA CYS A 197 -11.16 -4.79 -1.64
C CYS A 197 -11.29 -3.94 -0.37
N VAL A 198 -10.14 -3.68 0.32
CA VAL A 198 -10.14 -3.00 1.61
C VAL A 198 -9.06 -1.93 1.68
N ILE A 199 -9.41 -0.78 2.29
CA ILE A 199 -8.47 0.23 2.80
C ILE A 199 -8.47 0.15 4.32
N THR A 200 -7.27 0.09 4.93
CA THR A 200 -7.09 0.10 6.37
C THR A 200 -6.40 1.40 6.79
N LEU A 201 -7.05 2.16 7.64
CA LEU A 201 -6.49 3.32 8.31
C LEU A 201 -5.99 2.89 9.69
N LYS A 202 -4.70 3.05 9.95
CA LYS A 202 -4.10 3.01 11.29
C LYS A 202 -3.88 4.44 11.73
N TYR A 203 -4.42 4.82 12.87
CA TYR A 203 -4.44 6.21 13.34
C TYR A 203 -4.15 6.31 14.84
N ASN A 204 -3.97 7.51 15.37
CA ASN A 204 -3.48 7.73 16.74
C ASN A 204 -2.16 6.98 17.00
N ILE A 205 -1.27 6.92 16.01
CA ILE A 205 -0.04 6.13 16.10
C ILE A 205 0.92 6.80 17.08
N LEU A 206 1.34 6.03 18.08
CA LEU A 206 2.35 6.40 19.06
C LEU A 206 3.42 5.30 19.10
N MET A 207 4.60 5.67 19.56
CA MET A 207 5.74 4.78 19.74
C MET A 207 6.03 4.57 21.23
N ALA A 208 6.57 3.43 21.57
CA ALA A 208 7.12 3.18 22.90
C ALA A 208 8.27 4.14 23.24
N ALA A 209 8.57 4.30 24.51
CA ALA A 209 9.58 5.25 25.01
C ALA A 209 10.94 5.08 24.33
N LEU A 210 11.39 3.86 24.11
CA LEU A 210 12.72 3.54 23.55
C LEU A 210 12.65 2.72 22.27
N SER A 211 11.79 1.70 22.24
CA SER A 211 11.71 0.77 21.11
C SER A 211 10.94 1.35 19.92
N SER A 212 10.94 0.62 18.81
CA SER A 212 10.11 0.92 17.62
C SER A 212 8.71 0.31 17.68
N GLU A 213 8.30 -0.18 18.84
CA GLU A 213 6.96 -0.71 19.07
C GLU A 213 5.91 0.38 18.97
N LEU A 214 4.76 0.01 18.39
CA LEU A 214 3.67 0.93 18.09
C LEU A 214 2.43 0.62 18.92
N SER A 215 1.73 1.70 19.29
CA SER A 215 0.34 1.68 19.72
C SER A 215 -0.47 2.47 18.71
N TYR A 216 -1.57 1.91 18.19
CA TYR A 216 -2.45 2.58 17.22
C TYR A 216 -3.86 2.00 17.26
N ASP A 217 -4.80 2.76 16.76
CA ASP A 217 -6.15 2.31 16.48
C ASP A 217 -6.29 1.93 15.01
N ILE A 218 -7.27 1.04 14.69
CA ILE A 218 -7.49 0.55 13.34
C ILE A 218 -8.94 0.80 12.93
N LYS A 219 -9.12 1.28 11.70
CA LYS A 219 -10.42 1.32 11.03
C LYS A 219 -10.27 0.81 9.60
N THR A 220 -11.15 -0.09 9.21
CA THR A 220 -11.19 -0.68 7.87
C THR A 220 -12.38 -0.15 7.10
N PHE A 221 -12.18 0.12 5.80
CA PHE A 221 -13.18 0.60 4.88
C PHE A 221 -13.18 -0.29 3.64
N SER A 222 -14.34 -0.54 3.06
CA SER A 222 -14.41 -1.20 1.75
C SER A 222 -13.79 -0.30 0.66
N LEU A 223 -13.17 -0.92 -0.33
CA LEU A 223 -12.58 -0.23 -1.48
C LEU A 223 -13.64 -0.08 -2.58
N ASP A 224 -14.73 0.59 -2.24
CA ASP A 224 -15.88 0.94 -3.07
C ASP A 224 -16.33 2.37 -2.79
N GLU A 225 -17.39 2.79 -3.46
CA GLU A 225 -17.99 4.12 -3.30
C GLU A 225 -18.28 4.46 -1.83
N LYS A 226 -18.99 3.58 -1.11
CA LYS A 226 -19.41 3.80 0.29
C LYS A 226 -18.25 3.85 1.25
N GLY A 227 -17.29 2.95 1.09
CA GLY A 227 -16.13 2.87 1.96
C GLY A 227 -15.19 4.06 1.78
N VAL A 228 -14.97 4.52 0.54
CA VAL A 228 -14.16 5.70 0.26
C VAL A 228 -14.84 6.97 0.78
N ALA A 229 -16.15 7.13 0.60
CA ALA A 229 -16.91 8.24 1.21
C ALA A 229 -16.78 8.22 2.74
N SER A 230 -16.92 7.03 3.34
CA SER A 230 -16.77 6.84 4.78
C SER A 230 -15.37 7.15 5.29
N LEU A 231 -14.31 6.83 4.54
CA LEU A 231 -12.93 7.19 4.88
C LEU A 231 -12.77 8.71 4.92
N PHE A 232 -13.28 9.43 3.93
CA PHE A 232 -13.19 10.89 3.89
C PHE A 232 -13.96 11.58 5.03
N THR A 233 -15.04 11.01 5.48
CA THR A 233 -15.86 11.60 6.57
C THR A 233 -15.51 11.07 7.95
N PHE A 234 -14.71 10.00 8.06
CA PHE A 234 -14.38 9.36 9.33
C PHE A 234 -13.67 10.29 10.30
N ILE A 235 -14.27 10.52 11.45
CA ILE A 235 -13.71 11.23 12.60
C ILE A 235 -13.57 10.22 13.74
N PRO A 236 -12.35 9.97 14.26
CA PRO A 236 -12.17 9.08 15.40
C PRO A 236 -12.89 9.60 16.64
N SER A 237 -13.51 8.70 17.40
CA SER A 237 -13.85 9.00 18.78
C SER A 237 -12.57 9.14 19.62
N THR A 238 -12.66 9.89 20.73
CA THR A 238 -11.55 10.29 21.60
C THR A 238 -10.48 9.22 21.79
N ARG A 239 -9.22 9.64 21.74
CA ARG A 239 -8.00 8.86 21.92
C ARG A 239 -8.04 8.03 23.21
N ARG A 240 -7.94 6.72 23.10
CA ARG A 240 -7.66 5.84 24.24
C ARG A 240 -6.18 5.44 24.19
N ASN A 241 -5.42 5.85 25.20
CA ASN A 241 -4.04 5.38 25.37
C ASN A 241 -4.07 3.89 25.75
N LYS A 242 -3.84 3.00 24.81
CA LYS A 242 -3.69 1.56 25.07
C LYS A 242 -2.22 1.24 25.34
N LEU A 243 -1.88 1.09 26.60
CA LEU A 243 -0.53 0.68 27.07
C LEU A 243 -0.32 -0.86 27.02
N SER A 244 -1.34 -1.65 26.74
CA SER A 244 -1.43 -3.07 27.11
C SER A 244 -0.55 -4.07 26.33
N TYR A 245 0.22 -3.63 25.31
CA TYR A 245 1.01 -4.55 24.47
C TYR A 245 2.45 -4.10 24.23
N ILE A 246 2.90 -3.04 24.91
CA ILE A 246 4.26 -2.53 24.72
C ILE A 246 5.18 -3.29 25.67
N GLN A 247 6.23 -3.90 25.11
CA GLN A 247 7.27 -4.57 25.88
C GLN A 247 7.80 -3.65 26.97
N ASP A 248 8.06 -4.19 28.17
CA ASP A 248 8.72 -3.46 29.23
C ASP A 248 10.00 -2.77 28.74
N GLN A 249 9.93 -1.45 28.68
CA GLN A 249 11.00 -0.63 28.10
C GLN A 249 12.25 -0.60 29.00
N LYS A 250 12.12 -0.89 30.30
CA LYS A 250 13.26 -1.01 31.20
C LYS A 250 14.06 -2.28 30.91
N VAL A 251 13.38 -3.42 30.74
CA VAL A 251 13.99 -4.68 30.31
C VAL A 251 14.59 -4.53 28.91
N TYR A 252 13.89 -3.84 28.01
CA TYR A 252 14.39 -3.54 26.68
C TYR A 252 15.71 -2.74 26.74
N LEU A 253 15.79 -1.69 27.57
CA LEU A 253 17.01 -0.88 27.74
C LEU A 253 18.16 -1.72 28.26
N GLN A 254 17.96 -2.50 29.31
CA GLN A 254 18.99 -3.40 29.87
C GLN A 254 19.56 -4.33 28.80
N LYS A 255 18.68 -4.91 27.97
CA LYS A 255 19.10 -5.74 26.84
C LYS A 255 19.93 -4.96 25.82
N GLN A 256 19.52 -3.72 25.47
CA GLN A 256 20.27 -2.88 24.54
C GLN A 256 21.67 -2.54 25.05
N ILE A 257 21.81 -2.25 26.35
CA ILE A 257 23.10 -1.98 26.99
C ILE A 257 24.00 -3.24 26.96
N THR A 258 23.46 -4.38 27.38
CA THR A 258 24.20 -5.66 27.38
C THR A 258 24.64 -6.06 25.97
N GLN A 259 23.80 -5.85 24.95
CA GLN A 259 24.12 -6.14 23.55
C GLN A 259 25.01 -5.08 22.89
N LYS A 260 25.38 -4.02 23.61
CA LYS A 260 26.17 -2.90 23.09
C LYS A 260 25.58 -2.31 21.79
N SER A 261 24.27 -2.24 21.68
CA SER A 261 23.64 -1.59 20.56
C SER A 261 23.93 -0.09 20.53
N LYS A 262 23.75 0.58 19.37
CA LYS A 262 23.95 2.03 19.26
C LYS A 262 23.16 2.80 20.33
N LEU A 263 21.89 2.48 20.53
CA LEU A 263 21.05 3.07 21.57
C LEU A 263 21.56 2.74 22.98
N GLY A 264 21.93 1.49 23.21
CA GLY A 264 22.47 1.03 24.51
C GLY A 264 23.75 1.74 24.88
N LEU A 265 24.69 1.90 23.94
CA LEU A 265 25.95 2.61 24.16
C LEU A 265 25.72 4.12 24.39
N GLU A 266 24.81 4.75 23.63
CA GLU A 266 24.47 6.16 23.81
C GLU A 266 23.91 6.41 25.22
N ILE A 267 22.94 5.61 25.67
CA ILE A 267 22.35 5.76 27.00
C ILE A 267 23.35 5.40 28.10
N ALA A 268 24.13 4.33 27.93
CA ALA A 268 25.18 3.96 28.92
C ALA A 268 26.22 5.07 29.10
N SER A 269 26.61 5.74 28.00
CA SER A 269 27.52 6.89 28.09
C SER A 269 26.94 8.05 28.88
N LEU A 270 25.67 8.39 28.65
CA LEU A 270 24.96 9.45 29.38
C LEU A 270 24.80 9.10 30.86
N LEU A 271 24.43 7.86 31.17
CA LEU A 271 24.33 7.39 32.56
C LEU A 271 25.68 7.47 33.29
N TYR A 272 26.74 7.06 32.61
CA TYR A 272 28.10 7.15 33.18
C TYR A 272 28.50 8.61 33.48
N GLN A 273 28.26 9.54 32.57
CA GLN A 273 28.55 10.97 32.76
C GLN A 273 27.80 11.59 33.93
N LEU A 274 26.57 11.14 34.16
CA LEU A 274 25.72 11.62 35.26
C LEU A 274 25.92 10.87 36.57
N HIS A 275 26.78 9.86 36.60
CA HIS A 275 26.90 8.92 37.73
C HIS A 275 25.58 8.24 38.08
N TYR A 276 24.72 7.98 37.10
CA TYR A 276 23.41 7.33 37.21
C TYR A 276 23.48 5.86 36.79
N SER A 277 22.61 5.07 37.36
CA SER A 277 22.24 3.72 36.90
C SER A 277 20.90 3.73 36.17
N VAL A 278 20.50 2.62 35.56
CA VAL A 278 19.18 2.47 34.96
C VAL A 278 18.06 2.62 36.03
N ALA A 279 18.36 2.33 37.31
CA ALA A 279 17.39 2.47 38.39
C ALA A 279 17.06 3.93 38.74
N ASP A 280 17.96 4.86 38.42
CA ASP A 280 17.78 6.28 38.69
C ASP A 280 16.92 6.98 37.64
N ILE A 281 16.58 6.29 36.53
CA ILE A 281 15.61 6.80 35.55
C ILE A 281 14.19 6.60 36.08
N PRO A 282 13.36 7.66 36.17
CA PRO A 282 11.97 7.55 36.64
C PRO A 282 11.16 6.53 35.84
N ASP A 283 10.47 5.63 36.52
CA ASP A 283 9.69 4.55 35.89
C ASP A 283 8.59 5.06 34.95
N GLU A 284 7.98 6.21 35.27
CA GLU A 284 6.98 6.84 34.41
C GLU A 284 7.50 7.18 33.00
N LEU A 285 8.80 7.43 32.83
CA LEU A 285 9.40 7.71 31.54
C LEU A 285 9.42 6.48 30.63
N PHE A 286 9.54 5.29 31.21
CA PHE A 286 9.48 4.02 30.46
C PHE A 286 8.06 3.70 29.98
N LEU A 287 7.04 4.19 30.69
CA LEU A 287 5.63 4.01 30.34
C LEU A 287 5.11 5.07 29.36
N LYS A 288 5.83 6.17 29.19
CA LYS A 288 5.42 7.29 28.36
C LYS A 288 5.51 6.95 26.88
N LEU A 289 4.38 6.97 26.18
CA LEU A 289 4.36 6.90 24.72
C LEU A 289 4.82 8.23 24.11
N ARG A 290 5.49 8.17 22.97
CA ARG A 290 5.96 9.34 22.23
C ARG A 290 5.40 9.34 20.80
N GLU A 291 5.37 10.50 20.20
CA GLU A 291 5.06 10.62 18.77
C GLU A 291 6.19 10.04 17.91
N PRO A 292 5.88 9.54 16.69
CA PRO A 292 6.88 8.86 15.84
C PRO A 292 8.13 9.67 15.48
N LYS A 293 8.05 11.02 15.54
CA LYS A 293 9.19 11.92 15.26
C LYS A 293 9.81 12.53 16.52
N GLU A 294 9.25 12.27 17.68
CA GLU A 294 9.82 12.78 18.93
C GLU A 294 11.02 11.95 19.40
N LYS A 295 11.95 12.62 20.07
CA LYS A 295 13.02 11.94 20.79
C LYS A 295 12.46 11.12 21.95
N SER A 296 13.20 10.08 22.35
CA SER A 296 12.86 9.31 23.53
C SER A 296 12.75 10.20 24.78
N PRO A 297 11.69 10.06 25.61
CA PRO A 297 11.58 10.79 26.86
C PRO A 297 12.73 10.47 27.80
N ILE A 298 13.30 9.29 27.76
CA ILE A 298 14.49 8.88 28.53
C ILE A 298 15.73 9.61 28.05
N LEU A 299 15.95 9.69 26.72
CA LEU A 299 17.07 10.47 26.19
C LEU A 299 16.93 11.95 26.50
N ILE A 300 15.72 12.51 26.45
CA ILE A 300 15.48 13.91 26.83
C ILE A 300 15.81 14.14 28.31
N PHE A 301 15.40 13.21 29.18
CA PHE A 301 15.70 13.29 30.60
C PHE A 301 17.22 13.25 30.87
N LEU A 302 17.93 12.29 30.30
CA LEU A 302 19.37 12.15 30.50
C LEU A 302 20.21 13.28 29.86
N GLN A 303 19.70 13.95 28.85
CA GLN A 303 20.41 15.09 28.20
C GLN A 303 20.17 16.43 28.92
N LYS A 304 19.18 16.51 29.83
CA LYS A 304 18.86 17.72 30.57
C LYS A 304 19.48 17.78 31.96
N ASN A 305 19.84 16.65 32.50
CA ASN A 305 20.52 16.53 33.81
C ASN A 305 22.03 16.40 33.61
#